data_8043664e0951311226eba3e7166bb06e
#
_entry.id   8043664e0951311226eba3e7166bb06e
#
_cell.length_a   1.000
_cell.length_b   1.000
_cell.length_c   1.000
_cell.angle_alpha   90.00
_cell.angle_beta   90.00
_cell.angle_gamma   90.00
#
_symmetry.space_group_name_H-M   'P 1'
#
loop_
_entity.id
_entity.type
_entity.pdbx_description
1 polymer ?
#
loop_
_entity_poly.entity_id
_entity_poly.type
_entity_poly.pdbx_seq_one_letter_code
_entity_poly.pdbx_strand_id
1 'polypeptide(L)'
;FLAARFGEWMSHKIYTFVSDGSIQEEISQGAGRVAGHLGLHNLIMFYDANNIQLSTKVDEVDTEDIEMKYKAWNWNVISINGNNAQEIYNALENANKETKRPTIIIGKTTMGIGCLDANGGSMESKVSTHGQPLSNAGVCIPSTIKNLGGNPEDPFVIFDEVKELYAKRKKELIDWAAKKKAEQAAWEKQNPELAEKLKTFFSGEAPKIDY
;
A
#
# COMPACT_ATOMS: atom_id res chain seq x y z
N PHE A 1 1.22 17.54 -4.30
CA PHE A 1 1.68 18.90 -3.96
C PHE A 1 2.90 19.31 -4.79
N LEU A 2 3.98 18.54 -4.80
CA LEU A 2 5.18 18.87 -5.58
C LEU A 2 4.89 18.98 -7.08
N ALA A 3 4.13 18.06 -7.64
CA ALA A 3 3.72 18.10 -9.05
C ALA A 3 2.92 19.36 -9.41
N ALA A 4 2.02 19.81 -8.54
CA ALA A 4 1.27 21.05 -8.73
C ALA A 4 2.17 22.29 -8.75
N ARG A 5 3.31 22.26 -8.07
CA ARG A 5 4.27 23.38 -8.02
C ARG A 5 5.35 23.29 -9.09
N PHE A 6 5.88 22.09 -9.35
CA PHE A 6 7.07 21.86 -10.16
C PHE A 6 6.78 21.13 -11.49
N GLY A 7 5.49 20.86 -11.80
CA GLY A 7 5.06 20.33 -13.09
C GLY A 7 4.72 18.84 -13.10
N GLU A 8 3.92 18.48 -14.08
CA GLU A 8 3.34 17.12 -14.23
C GLU A 8 4.37 15.99 -14.40
N TRP A 9 5.60 16.30 -14.80
CA TRP A 9 6.67 15.29 -14.84
C TRP A 9 6.92 14.61 -13.48
N MET A 10 6.61 15.32 -12.37
CA MET A 10 6.68 14.75 -11.00
C MET A 10 5.45 13.95 -10.61
N SER A 11 4.37 14.04 -11.36
CA SER A 11 3.12 13.35 -11.03
C SER A 11 3.28 11.84 -11.18
N HIS A 12 2.85 11.10 -10.17
CA HIS A 12 2.83 9.63 -10.17
C HIS A 12 1.76 9.14 -9.20
N LYS A 13 1.35 7.88 -9.33
CA LYS A 13 0.49 7.22 -8.36
C LYS A 13 1.28 6.87 -7.11
N ILE A 14 0.66 7.05 -5.96
CA ILE A 14 1.20 6.74 -4.64
C ILE A 14 0.35 5.63 -4.05
N TYR A 15 0.97 4.51 -3.75
CA TYR A 15 0.33 3.36 -3.13
C TYR A 15 0.75 3.27 -1.67
N THR A 16 -0.22 3.06 -0.78
CA THR A 16 0.03 2.88 0.65
C THR A 16 -0.82 1.73 1.19
N PHE A 17 -0.36 1.13 2.27
CA PHE A 17 -1.09 0.13 3.03
C PHE A 17 -1.48 0.68 4.39
N VAL A 18 -2.63 0.22 4.87
CA VAL A 18 -3.11 0.49 6.23
C VAL A 18 -3.72 -0.79 6.78
N SER A 19 -3.48 -1.05 8.05
CA SER A 19 -4.04 -2.20 8.78
C SER A 19 -5.17 -1.76 9.71
N ASP A 20 -5.84 -2.73 10.34
CA ASP A 20 -6.95 -2.50 11.26
C ASP A 20 -6.61 -1.50 12.38
N GLY A 21 -5.50 -1.67 13.08
CA GLY A 21 -5.08 -0.71 14.10
C GLY A 21 -4.71 0.65 13.52
N SER A 22 -4.00 0.67 12.39
CA SER A 22 -3.52 1.92 11.78
C SER A 22 -4.66 2.79 11.23
N ILE A 23 -5.76 2.20 10.75
CA ILE A 23 -6.89 2.97 10.21
C ILE A 23 -7.71 3.67 11.30
N GLN A 24 -7.63 3.16 12.55
CA GLN A 24 -8.29 3.74 13.72
C GLN A 24 -7.54 4.96 14.27
N GLU A 25 -6.26 5.12 13.94
CA GLU A 25 -5.45 6.24 14.43
C GLU A 25 -5.96 7.59 13.94
N GLU A 26 -6.09 8.57 14.85
CA GLU A 26 -6.59 9.92 14.54
C GLU A 26 -5.80 10.62 13.42
N ILE A 27 -4.49 10.38 13.34
CA ILE A 27 -3.66 10.95 12.29
C ILE A 27 -4.02 10.35 10.91
N SER A 28 -4.33 9.06 10.84
CA SER A 28 -4.80 8.40 9.62
C SER A 28 -6.14 8.95 9.17
N GLN A 29 -7.05 9.16 10.11
CA GLN A 29 -8.37 9.74 9.85
C GLN A 29 -8.27 11.21 9.42
N GLY A 30 -7.45 12.00 10.10
CA GLY A 30 -7.18 13.39 9.71
C GLY A 30 -6.60 13.49 8.30
N ALA A 31 -5.61 12.67 7.98
CA ALA A 31 -5.01 12.59 6.64
C ALA A 31 -6.04 12.14 5.59
N GLY A 32 -6.88 11.14 5.91
CA GLY A 32 -7.95 10.65 5.04
C GLY A 32 -8.96 11.74 4.67
N ARG A 33 -9.42 12.53 5.66
CA ARG A 33 -10.34 13.66 5.41
C ARG A 33 -9.71 14.73 4.51
N VAL A 34 -8.45 15.09 4.77
CA VAL A 34 -7.73 16.09 3.96
C VAL A 34 -7.53 15.58 2.53
N ALA A 35 -7.13 14.33 2.35
CA ALA A 35 -6.94 13.73 1.03
C ALA A 35 -8.23 13.76 0.19
N GLY A 36 -9.37 13.40 0.80
CA GLY A 36 -10.66 13.45 0.14
C GLY A 36 -11.09 14.88 -0.22
N HIS A 37 -10.90 15.84 0.70
CA HIS A 37 -11.20 17.26 0.46
C HIS A 37 -10.37 17.84 -0.69
N LEU A 38 -9.10 17.50 -0.76
CA LEU A 38 -8.18 17.97 -1.81
C LEU A 38 -8.31 17.18 -3.12
N GLY A 39 -9.10 16.11 -3.16
CA GLY A 39 -9.25 15.28 -4.35
C GLY A 39 -7.95 14.62 -4.81
N LEU A 40 -7.13 14.09 -3.90
CA LEU A 40 -5.81 13.54 -4.21
C LEU A 40 -5.93 12.21 -4.98
N HIS A 41 -6.37 12.28 -6.23
CA HIS A 41 -6.67 11.14 -7.10
C HIS A 41 -5.47 10.23 -7.43
N ASN A 42 -4.28 10.68 -7.13
CA ASN A 42 -3.07 9.88 -7.27
C ASN A 42 -2.75 9.03 -6.03
N LEU A 43 -3.48 9.21 -4.93
CA LEU A 43 -3.35 8.39 -3.72
C LEU A 43 -4.28 7.17 -3.80
N ILE A 44 -3.69 5.99 -3.70
CA ILE A 44 -4.38 4.69 -3.65
C ILE A 44 -3.96 4.00 -2.37
N MET A 45 -4.91 3.72 -1.50
CA MET A 45 -4.69 3.08 -0.21
C MET A 45 -5.33 1.70 -0.21
N PHE A 46 -4.57 0.67 0.15
CA PHE A 46 -5.09 -0.66 0.41
C PHE A 46 -5.26 -0.84 1.92
N TYR A 47 -6.48 -1.08 2.35
CA TYR A 47 -6.80 -1.43 3.74
C TYR A 47 -6.88 -2.94 3.87
N ASP A 48 -5.96 -3.53 4.63
CA ASP A 48 -5.93 -4.94 5.00
C ASP A 48 -6.89 -5.17 6.17
N ALA A 49 -8.15 -5.45 5.84
CA ALA A 49 -9.24 -5.61 6.76
C ALA A 49 -9.37 -7.08 7.19
N ASN A 50 -8.56 -7.50 8.15
CA ASN A 50 -8.52 -8.89 8.63
C ASN A 50 -9.18 -9.11 10.00
N ASN A 51 -9.72 -8.06 10.59
CA ASN A 51 -10.39 -8.05 11.90
C ASN A 51 -9.46 -8.38 13.08
N ILE A 52 -8.13 -8.34 12.91
CA ILE A 52 -7.17 -8.64 13.99
C ILE A 52 -6.26 -7.44 14.24
N GLN A 53 -6.16 -7.03 15.47
CA GLN A 53 -5.19 -6.04 15.94
C GLN A 53 -4.33 -6.60 17.06
N LEU A 54 -3.46 -5.80 17.67
CA LEU A 54 -2.36 -6.28 18.52
C LEU A 54 -2.82 -7.22 19.67
N SER A 55 -3.96 -6.96 20.28
CA SER A 55 -4.41 -7.69 21.48
C SER A 55 -5.86 -8.16 21.43
N THR A 56 -6.63 -7.73 20.40
CA THR A 56 -8.08 -8.01 20.31
C THR A 56 -8.50 -8.17 18.84
N LYS A 57 -9.76 -8.50 18.63
CA LYS A 57 -10.43 -8.30 17.36
C LYS A 57 -10.94 -6.88 17.24
N VAL A 58 -11.09 -6.38 16.02
CA VAL A 58 -11.59 -5.02 15.75
C VAL A 58 -13.02 -4.88 16.27
N ASP A 59 -13.89 -5.83 15.99
CA ASP A 59 -15.30 -5.82 16.38
C ASP A 59 -15.55 -5.84 17.91
N GLU A 60 -14.52 -6.08 18.71
CA GLU A 60 -14.57 -5.95 20.16
C GLU A 60 -14.39 -4.51 20.66
N VAL A 61 -13.80 -3.62 19.84
CA VAL A 61 -13.40 -2.26 20.24
C VAL A 61 -13.89 -1.16 19.31
N ASP A 62 -14.24 -1.49 18.07
CA ASP A 62 -14.68 -0.53 17.05
C ASP A 62 -15.85 -1.10 16.25
N THR A 63 -16.86 -0.27 16.03
CA THR A 63 -18.06 -0.59 15.25
C THR A 63 -18.24 0.31 14.03
N GLU A 64 -17.18 1.06 13.65
CA GLU A 64 -17.25 1.98 12.54
C GLU A 64 -17.44 1.27 11.19
N ASP A 65 -18.33 1.80 10.36
CA ASP A 65 -18.39 1.43 8.95
C ASP A 65 -17.37 2.23 8.15
N ILE A 66 -16.21 1.61 7.91
CA ILE A 66 -15.09 2.23 7.19
C ILE A 66 -15.49 2.60 5.75
N GLU A 67 -16.33 1.78 5.10
CA GLU A 67 -16.80 2.05 3.75
C GLU A 67 -17.64 3.34 3.71
N MET A 68 -18.62 3.47 4.62
CA MET A 68 -19.45 4.68 4.74
C MET A 68 -18.62 5.90 5.14
N LYS A 69 -17.68 5.74 6.07
CA LYS A 69 -16.79 6.79 6.54
C LYS A 69 -15.96 7.40 5.40
N TYR A 70 -15.28 6.58 4.63
CA TYR A 70 -14.45 7.04 3.50
C TYR A 70 -15.29 7.59 2.34
N LYS A 71 -16.48 7.02 2.08
CA LYS A 71 -17.43 7.61 1.12
C LYS A 71 -17.85 9.03 1.55
N ALA A 72 -18.13 9.25 2.84
CA ALA A 72 -18.47 10.56 3.37
C ALA A 72 -17.32 11.58 3.24
N TRP A 73 -16.08 11.11 3.23
CA TRP A 73 -14.88 11.93 2.97
C TRP A 73 -14.57 12.10 1.49
N ASN A 74 -15.46 11.73 0.59
CA ASN A 74 -15.32 11.86 -0.86
C ASN A 74 -14.21 10.97 -1.45
N TRP A 75 -13.97 9.80 -0.88
CA TRP A 75 -13.10 8.79 -1.49
C TRP A 75 -13.86 7.90 -2.47
N ASN A 76 -13.18 7.41 -3.49
CA ASN A 76 -13.60 6.25 -4.26
C ASN A 76 -13.32 4.99 -3.43
N VAL A 77 -14.37 4.24 -3.09
CA VAL A 77 -14.26 3.07 -2.21
C VAL A 77 -14.55 1.80 -3.00
N ILE A 78 -13.64 0.83 -2.93
CA ILE A 78 -13.72 -0.46 -3.62
C ILE A 78 -13.53 -1.57 -2.57
N SER A 79 -14.58 -2.35 -2.32
CA SER A 79 -14.54 -3.49 -1.39
C SER A 79 -14.36 -4.79 -2.15
N ILE A 80 -13.39 -5.63 -1.72
CA ILE A 80 -13.01 -6.88 -2.40
C ILE A 80 -12.71 -8.00 -1.41
N ASN A 81 -12.66 -9.22 -1.92
CA ASN A 81 -11.96 -10.30 -1.25
C ASN A 81 -10.44 -10.11 -1.41
N GLY A 82 -9.78 -9.65 -0.34
CA GLY A 82 -8.35 -9.34 -0.32
C GLY A 82 -7.43 -10.57 -0.41
N ASN A 83 -7.98 -11.79 -0.36
CA ASN A 83 -7.24 -13.02 -0.63
C ASN A 83 -7.36 -13.49 -2.09
N ASN A 84 -8.13 -12.78 -2.93
CA ASN A 84 -8.31 -13.10 -4.33
C ASN A 84 -7.43 -12.19 -5.21
N ALA A 85 -6.38 -12.76 -5.80
CA ALA A 85 -5.42 -12.02 -6.63
C ALA A 85 -6.08 -11.31 -7.84
N GLN A 86 -7.11 -11.92 -8.45
CA GLN A 86 -7.80 -11.32 -9.58
C GLN A 86 -8.65 -10.11 -9.17
N GLU A 87 -9.29 -10.17 -7.99
CA GLU A 87 -10.05 -9.04 -7.46
C GLU A 87 -9.12 -7.88 -7.09
N ILE A 88 -7.96 -8.18 -6.49
CA ILE A 88 -6.91 -7.18 -6.20
C ILE A 88 -6.44 -6.50 -7.49
N TYR A 89 -6.12 -7.30 -8.51
CA TYR A 89 -5.70 -6.77 -9.82
C TYR A 89 -6.76 -5.84 -10.41
N ASN A 90 -8.01 -6.28 -10.46
CA ASN A 90 -9.11 -5.50 -11.01
C ASN A 90 -9.36 -4.20 -10.21
N ALA A 91 -9.26 -4.27 -8.89
CA ALA A 91 -9.41 -3.09 -8.01
C ALA A 91 -8.30 -2.06 -8.26
N LEU A 92 -7.04 -2.50 -8.40
CA LEU A 92 -5.91 -1.63 -8.72
C LEU A 92 -6.05 -1.00 -10.11
N GLU A 93 -6.50 -1.77 -11.12
CA GLU A 93 -6.78 -1.24 -12.45
C GLU A 93 -7.88 -0.16 -12.42
N ASN A 94 -8.95 -0.37 -11.64
CA ASN A 94 -10.01 0.61 -11.46
C ASN A 94 -9.54 1.85 -10.71
N ALA A 95 -8.76 1.67 -9.65
CA ALA A 95 -8.17 2.77 -8.88
C ALA A 95 -7.24 3.64 -9.74
N ASN A 96 -6.48 3.02 -10.65
CA ASN A 96 -5.60 3.76 -11.57
C ASN A 96 -6.35 4.65 -12.56
N LYS A 97 -7.60 4.32 -12.88
CA LYS A 97 -8.48 5.10 -13.77
C LYS A 97 -9.20 6.25 -13.08
N GLU A 98 -9.25 6.25 -11.73
CA GLU A 98 -9.85 7.37 -10.98
C GLU A 98 -8.97 8.63 -11.11
N THR A 99 -9.60 9.76 -11.47
CA THR A 99 -8.90 11.03 -11.76
C THR A 99 -9.36 12.20 -10.92
N LYS A 100 -10.32 11.99 -10.00
CA LYS A 100 -10.92 13.08 -9.22
C LYS A 100 -10.78 12.92 -7.72
N ARG A 101 -10.70 11.68 -7.24
CA ARG A 101 -10.77 11.35 -5.81
C ARG A 101 -9.68 10.36 -5.43
N PRO A 102 -9.14 10.38 -4.21
CA PRO A 102 -8.32 9.30 -3.70
C PRO A 102 -9.14 8.00 -3.66
N THR A 103 -8.47 6.86 -3.78
CA THR A 103 -9.10 5.54 -3.73
C THR A 103 -8.66 4.76 -2.51
N ILE A 104 -9.62 4.20 -1.78
CA ILE A 104 -9.38 3.14 -0.81
C ILE A 104 -9.90 1.81 -1.35
N ILE A 105 -9.06 0.78 -1.31
CA ILE A 105 -9.42 -0.61 -1.59
C ILE A 105 -9.51 -1.31 -0.25
N ILE A 106 -10.71 -1.71 0.15
CA ILE A 106 -10.96 -2.45 1.38
C ILE A 106 -10.88 -3.93 1.04
N GLY A 107 -9.71 -4.52 1.31
CA GLY A 107 -9.46 -5.95 1.10
C GLY A 107 -9.81 -6.75 2.35
N LYS A 108 -10.90 -7.50 2.34
CA LYS A 108 -11.20 -8.45 3.42
C LYS A 108 -10.25 -9.63 3.29
N THR A 109 -9.37 -9.78 4.28
CA THR A 109 -8.33 -10.80 4.29
C THR A 109 -8.44 -11.72 5.51
N THR A 110 -7.63 -12.77 5.52
CA THR A 110 -7.54 -13.70 6.64
C THR A 110 -6.15 -13.58 7.28
N MET A 111 -6.09 -13.16 8.53
CA MET A 111 -4.83 -13.15 9.28
C MET A 111 -4.24 -14.55 9.37
N GLY A 112 -2.96 -14.69 9.00
CA GLY A 112 -2.26 -15.97 9.05
C GLY A 112 -2.84 -17.03 8.12
N ILE A 113 -3.31 -16.65 6.93
CA ILE A 113 -3.87 -17.58 5.95
C ILE A 113 -2.93 -18.76 5.68
N GLY A 114 -3.45 -19.97 5.75
CA GLY A 114 -2.71 -21.20 5.54
C GLY A 114 -1.79 -21.63 6.69
N CYS A 115 -1.71 -20.86 7.79
CA CYS A 115 -0.92 -21.24 8.95
C CYS A 115 -1.52 -22.45 9.68
N LEU A 116 -0.66 -23.43 10.00
CA LEU A 116 -1.00 -24.66 10.69
C LEU A 116 -0.18 -24.83 11.97
N ASP A 117 -0.78 -25.44 12.99
CA ASP A 117 -0.04 -25.94 14.16
C ASP A 117 0.70 -27.28 13.87
N ALA A 118 1.37 -27.84 14.87
CA ALA A 118 2.11 -29.11 14.73
C ALA A 118 1.21 -30.33 14.45
N ASN A 119 -0.07 -30.24 14.76
CA ASN A 119 -1.06 -31.31 14.55
C ASN A 119 -1.86 -31.11 13.24
N GLY A 120 -1.56 -30.06 12.47
CA GLY A 120 -2.27 -29.70 11.25
C GLY A 120 -3.55 -28.91 11.46
N GLY A 121 -3.78 -28.41 12.70
CA GLY A 121 -4.90 -27.53 13.01
C GLY A 121 -4.67 -26.12 12.48
N SER A 122 -5.76 -25.45 12.01
CA SER A 122 -5.67 -24.07 11.50
C SER A 122 -5.32 -23.07 12.60
N MET A 123 -4.41 -22.18 12.27
CA MET A 123 -4.00 -21.04 13.09
C MET A 123 -4.51 -19.69 12.52
N GLU A 124 -5.38 -19.75 11.53
CA GLU A 124 -5.96 -18.56 10.89
C GLU A 124 -6.83 -17.76 11.86
N SER A 125 -6.87 -16.44 11.66
CA SER A 125 -7.71 -15.50 12.41
C SER A 125 -7.55 -15.56 13.94
N LYS A 126 -6.35 -15.97 14.41
CA LYS A 126 -6.02 -15.97 15.83
C LYS A 126 -5.24 -14.73 16.22
N VAL A 127 -5.70 -14.01 17.23
CA VAL A 127 -4.98 -12.84 17.80
C VAL A 127 -3.54 -13.19 18.17
N SER A 128 -3.29 -14.43 18.66
CA SER A 128 -1.95 -14.89 19.02
C SER A 128 -0.93 -14.92 17.87
N THR A 129 -1.37 -14.90 16.60
CA THR A 129 -0.47 -14.85 15.44
C THR A 129 -0.06 -13.43 15.05
N HIS A 130 -0.63 -12.41 15.70
CA HIS A 130 -0.33 -11.00 15.40
C HIS A 130 0.81 -10.48 16.29
N GLY A 131 1.71 -9.71 15.70
CA GLY A 131 2.72 -8.93 16.43
C GLY A 131 3.88 -9.73 17.03
N GLN A 132 4.03 -11.03 16.70
CA GLN A 132 5.12 -11.87 17.17
C GLN A 132 5.53 -12.91 16.12
N PRO A 133 6.72 -13.53 16.24
CA PRO A 133 7.10 -14.64 15.36
C PRO A 133 6.06 -15.76 15.41
N LEU A 134 5.64 -16.24 14.23
CA LEU A 134 4.59 -17.27 14.12
C LEU A 134 4.90 -18.54 14.91
N SER A 135 6.18 -18.94 15.02
CA SER A 135 6.62 -20.08 15.84
C SER A 135 6.30 -19.91 17.33
N ASN A 136 6.38 -18.67 17.85
CA ASN A 136 6.03 -18.36 19.23
C ASN A 136 4.52 -18.48 19.50
N ALA A 137 3.72 -18.27 18.44
CA ALA A 137 2.27 -18.45 18.49
C ALA A 137 1.84 -19.91 18.38
N GLY A 138 2.77 -20.85 18.20
CA GLY A 138 2.49 -22.27 18.03
C GLY A 138 2.32 -22.73 16.58
N VAL A 139 2.65 -21.89 15.63
CA VAL A 139 2.61 -22.25 14.19
C VAL A 139 3.79 -23.17 13.86
N CYS A 140 3.50 -24.28 13.18
CA CYS A 140 4.50 -25.17 12.61
C CYS A 140 4.93 -24.65 11.23
N ILE A 141 6.09 -24.01 11.14
CA ILE A 141 6.56 -23.40 9.91
C ILE A 141 6.70 -24.40 8.74
N PRO A 142 7.31 -25.60 8.92
CA PRO A 142 7.38 -26.56 7.82
C PRO A 142 6.01 -27.02 7.31
N SER A 143 5.06 -27.26 8.19
CA SER A 143 3.69 -27.65 7.82
C SER A 143 2.98 -26.53 7.07
N THR A 144 3.14 -25.29 7.53
CA THR A 144 2.59 -24.11 6.88
C THR A 144 3.16 -23.89 5.47
N ILE A 145 4.48 -23.99 5.30
CA ILE A 145 5.12 -23.88 3.98
C ILE A 145 4.58 -24.92 3.02
N LYS A 146 4.45 -26.19 3.45
CA LYS A 146 3.85 -27.25 2.64
C LYS A 146 2.41 -26.96 2.28
N ASN A 147 1.61 -26.51 3.24
CA ASN A 147 0.20 -26.16 3.02
C ASN A 147 0.01 -25.02 2.00
N LEU A 148 0.96 -24.10 1.96
CA LEU A 148 1.01 -23.00 0.99
C LEU A 148 1.65 -23.38 -0.35
N GLY A 149 2.02 -24.65 -0.56
CA GLY A 149 2.61 -25.15 -1.82
C GLY A 149 4.11 -24.95 -1.95
N GLY A 150 4.78 -24.50 -0.87
CA GLY A 150 6.23 -24.29 -0.86
C GLY A 150 7.03 -25.54 -0.44
N ASN A 151 8.35 -25.43 -0.52
CA ASN A 151 9.30 -26.45 -0.06
C ASN A 151 9.93 -26.00 1.27
N PRO A 152 9.70 -26.72 2.39
CA PRO A 152 10.32 -26.36 3.67
C PRO A 152 11.85 -26.43 3.70
N GLU A 153 12.46 -27.27 2.84
CA GLU A 153 13.92 -27.41 2.74
C GLU A 153 14.56 -26.26 1.94
N ASP A 154 13.76 -25.56 1.13
CA ASP A 154 14.18 -24.37 0.39
C ASP A 154 13.05 -23.31 0.40
N PRO A 155 12.80 -22.69 1.57
CA PRO A 155 11.67 -21.78 1.76
C PRO A 155 11.83 -20.43 1.04
N PHE A 156 13.02 -20.11 0.54
CA PHE A 156 13.34 -18.84 -0.12
C PHE A 156 13.49 -18.97 -1.64
N VAL A 157 13.11 -20.11 -2.21
CA VAL A 157 13.15 -20.28 -3.67
C VAL A 157 12.27 -19.25 -4.37
N ILE A 158 12.82 -18.61 -5.40
CA ILE A 158 12.05 -17.72 -6.28
C ILE A 158 11.72 -18.52 -7.55
N PHE A 159 10.44 -18.75 -7.79
CA PHE A 159 9.94 -19.47 -8.96
C PHE A 159 10.32 -18.74 -10.26
N ASP A 160 10.54 -19.49 -11.33
CA ASP A 160 11.02 -18.92 -12.59
C ASP A 160 9.99 -17.97 -13.22
N GLU A 161 8.70 -18.27 -13.12
CA GLU A 161 7.61 -17.38 -13.56
C GLU A 161 7.67 -16.01 -12.86
N VAL A 162 8.06 -16.01 -11.58
CA VAL A 162 8.22 -14.75 -10.81
C VAL A 162 9.43 -13.98 -11.30
N LYS A 163 10.56 -14.67 -11.57
CA LYS A 163 11.77 -14.04 -12.14
C LYS A 163 11.48 -13.37 -13.50
N GLU A 164 10.76 -14.08 -14.38
CA GLU A 164 10.37 -13.57 -15.69
C GLU A 164 9.45 -12.33 -15.58
N LEU A 165 8.44 -12.40 -14.70
CA LEU A 165 7.54 -11.30 -14.43
C LEU A 165 8.30 -10.04 -13.97
N TYR A 166 9.19 -10.21 -12.99
CA TYR A 166 9.99 -9.10 -12.48
C TYR A 166 11.00 -8.57 -13.50
N ALA A 167 11.60 -9.44 -14.33
CA ALA A 167 12.50 -9.01 -15.40
C ALA A 167 11.77 -8.14 -16.44
N LYS A 168 10.57 -8.54 -16.85
CA LYS A 168 9.71 -7.75 -17.74
C LYS A 168 9.38 -6.39 -17.11
N ARG A 169 8.91 -6.41 -15.86
CA ARG A 169 8.53 -5.18 -15.17
C ARG A 169 9.71 -4.24 -14.95
N LYS A 170 10.89 -4.77 -14.64
CA LYS A 170 12.13 -4.00 -14.51
C LYS A 170 12.43 -3.21 -15.79
N LYS A 171 12.30 -3.84 -16.96
CA LYS A 171 12.51 -3.17 -18.24
C LYS A 171 11.52 -2.01 -18.44
N GLU A 172 10.23 -2.24 -18.23
CA GLU A 172 9.20 -1.21 -18.32
C GLU A 172 9.50 -0.01 -17.39
N LEU A 173 9.96 -0.29 -16.17
CA LEU A 173 10.30 0.77 -15.20
C LEU A 173 11.57 1.55 -15.60
N ILE A 174 12.56 0.91 -16.22
CA ILE A 174 13.75 1.58 -16.76
C ILE A 174 13.34 2.55 -17.87
N ASP A 175 12.50 2.10 -18.80
CA ASP A 175 12.01 2.94 -19.91
C ASP A 175 11.18 4.11 -19.40
N TRP A 176 10.30 3.86 -18.43
CA TRP A 176 9.52 4.90 -17.77
C TRP A 176 10.41 5.92 -17.03
N ALA A 177 11.43 5.46 -16.30
CA ALA A 177 12.36 6.34 -15.60
C ALA A 177 13.17 7.21 -16.57
N ALA A 178 13.61 6.64 -17.70
CA ALA A 178 14.30 7.39 -18.75
C ALA A 178 13.41 8.49 -19.35
N LYS A 179 12.13 8.17 -19.61
CA LYS A 179 11.14 9.16 -20.07
C LYS A 179 10.96 10.29 -19.04
N LYS A 180 10.78 9.96 -17.75
CA LYS A 180 10.61 10.97 -16.69
C LYS A 180 11.84 11.89 -16.55
N LYS A 181 13.05 11.36 -16.67
CA LYS A 181 14.28 12.16 -16.70
C LYS A 181 14.35 13.12 -17.88
N ALA A 182 13.90 12.68 -19.04
CA ALA A 182 13.84 13.55 -20.23
C ALA A 182 12.79 14.67 -20.07
N GLU A 183 11.61 14.36 -19.51
CA GLU A 183 10.57 15.34 -19.18
C GLU A 183 11.08 16.37 -18.15
N GLN A 184 11.79 15.91 -17.10
CA GLN A 184 12.45 16.79 -16.13
C GLN A 184 13.44 17.74 -16.78
N ALA A 185 14.36 17.22 -17.60
CA ALA A 185 15.36 18.04 -18.26
C ALA A 185 14.74 19.09 -19.21
N ALA A 186 13.65 18.75 -19.88
CA ALA A 186 12.90 19.69 -20.71
C ALA A 186 12.23 20.79 -19.87
N TRP A 187 11.63 20.41 -18.73
CA TRP A 187 10.99 21.33 -17.80
C TRP A 187 12.02 22.29 -17.16
N GLU A 188 13.19 21.80 -16.73
CA GLU A 188 14.27 22.63 -16.15
C GLU A 188 14.74 23.72 -17.10
N LYS A 189 14.83 23.41 -18.40
CA LYS A 189 15.19 24.41 -19.43
C LYS A 189 14.12 25.50 -19.58
N GLN A 190 12.85 25.14 -19.43
CA GLN A 190 11.72 26.07 -19.57
C GLN A 190 11.47 26.87 -18.27
N ASN A 191 11.92 26.38 -17.12
CA ASN A 191 11.63 26.95 -15.81
C ASN A 191 12.89 27.07 -14.92
N PRO A 192 13.92 27.82 -15.35
CA PRO A 192 15.23 27.82 -14.66
C PRO A 192 15.16 28.28 -13.19
N GLU A 193 14.32 29.26 -12.86
CA GLU A 193 14.16 29.73 -11.49
C GLU A 193 13.50 28.68 -10.57
N LEU A 194 12.48 27.98 -11.09
CA LEU A 194 11.84 26.89 -10.34
C LEU A 194 12.74 25.67 -10.21
N ALA A 195 13.56 25.41 -11.22
CA ALA A 195 14.54 24.32 -11.18
C ALA A 195 15.59 24.57 -10.07
N GLU A 196 16.06 25.80 -9.91
CA GLU A 196 16.98 26.14 -8.83
C GLU A 196 16.33 26.02 -7.45
N LYS A 197 15.09 26.47 -7.29
CA LYS A 197 14.32 26.26 -6.06
C LYS A 197 14.13 24.77 -5.74
N LEU A 198 13.90 23.95 -6.77
CA LEU A 198 13.75 22.50 -6.60
C LEU A 198 15.06 21.84 -6.14
N LYS A 199 16.20 22.25 -6.69
CA LYS A 199 17.54 21.79 -6.25
C LYS A 199 17.78 22.13 -4.78
N THR A 200 17.53 23.38 -4.39
CA THR A 200 17.63 23.82 -2.99
C THR A 200 16.72 23.01 -2.09
N PHE A 201 15.49 22.73 -2.51
CA PHE A 201 14.54 21.89 -1.75
C PHE A 201 15.07 20.47 -1.50
N PHE A 202 15.72 19.86 -2.50
CA PHE A 202 16.27 18.51 -2.38
C PHE A 202 17.69 18.48 -1.80
N SER A 203 18.40 19.61 -1.66
CA SER A 203 19.76 19.65 -1.09
C SER A 203 19.78 19.28 0.41
N GLY A 204 18.65 19.43 1.09
CA GLY A 204 18.57 19.29 2.54
C GLY A 204 19.15 20.48 3.32
N GLU A 205 19.59 21.53 2.64
CA GLU A 205 20.04 22.76 3.28
C GLU A 205 18.86 23.54 3.86
N ALA A 206 19.02 24.00 5.08
CA ALA A 206 18.02 24.85 5.69
C ALA A 206 17.93 26.21 4.95
N PRO A 207 16.72 26.72 4.65
CA PRO A 207 16.59 28.04 4.06
C PRO A 207 17.16 29.12 4.97
N LYS A 208 17.87 30.09 4.39
CA LYS A 208 18.25 31.31 5.14
C LYS A 208 17.00 32.11 5.42
N ILE A 209 16.64 32.24 6.66
CA ILE A 209 15.50 33.03 7.12
C ILE A 209 16.08 34.34 7.67
N ASP A 210 15.75 35.49 7.05
CA ASP A 210 15.97 36.80 7.63
C ASP A 210 14.84 37.04 8.64
N TYR A 211 15.21 37.23 9.92
CA TYR A 211 14.30 37.52 11.04
C TYR A 211 14.11 39.02 11.20
#